data_088fcc83192e3a584f7b543c4d0d2609
#
_entry.id   088fcc83192e3a584f7b543c4d0d2609
#
_cell.length_a   1.000
_cell.length_b   1.000
_cell.length_c   1.000
_cell.angle_alpha   90.00
_cell.angle_beta   90.00
_cell.angle_gamma   90.00
#
_symmetry.space_group_name_H-M   'P 1'
#
loop_
_entity.id
_entity.type
_entity.pdbx_description
1 polymer ?
#
loop_
_entity_poly.entity_id
_entity_poly.type
_entity_poly.pdbx_seq_one_letter_code
_entity_poly.pdbx_strand_id
1 'polypeptide(L)'
;NLDFRNIILLSLNEGQLPKSGGDSSFIPYNLRKAFGMTTIEHKNAVYAYYFYRLIQRAENITLLYNTSSNGLNRGEESRFMLQLLVEGPHKITREYLEAGQSPQGTTDISIEKTPEVFERLRCSYDCSNPQSYILSPSALNAYLDCRLKFYYRYVARLKAPDEVSAEIDSALFGTIFHLSAQLAYTDLTANGKMIQREDLERLLRDEIKLQGYVDQAFKQELFKVAPEEKPEYNGVQLINSKVIVSYLKQLLRNDLQYTPFEMVAMEKKVSEKITIQTALGPLTLRLGGTIDRMDAKEGTLRIVDYKTGGSPKIPANIEQLFTPSETRPNYIFQTFLYAAIMSRKQPLMVAPALLYIHRAASESYSPVIEMGE
;
A
#
# COMPACT_ATOMS: atom_id res chain seq x y z
N ASN A 1 -4.17 33.59 16.60
CA ASN A 1 -3.86 34.27 15.34
C ASN A 1 -2.76 35.31 15.59
N LEU A 2 -1.82 35.40 14.62
CA LEU A 2 -0.79 36.44 14.59
C LEU A 2 -1.28 37.64 13.80
N ASP A 3 -0.68 38.82 14.02
CA ASP A 3 -0.96 40.01 13.25
C ASP A 3 0.09 40.16 12.15
N PHE A 4 -0.38 40.43 10.92
CA PHE A 4 0.47 40.59 9.75
C PHE A 4 0.12 41.90 9.04
N ARG A 5 1.14 42.56 8.47
CA ARG A 5 0.96 43.76 7.65
C ARG A 5 0.42 43.42 6.24
N ASN A 6 0.93 42.34 5.66
CA ASN A 6 0.53 41.86 4.34
C ASN A 6 0.01 40.43 4.45
N ILE A 7 -1.16 40.17 3.87
CA ILE A 7 -1.81 38.86 3.91
C ILE A 7 -2.17 38.43 2.51
N ILE A 8 -1.84 37.20 2.15
CA ILE A 8 -2.31 36.53 0.94
C ILE A 8 -3.02 35.25 1.39
N LEU A 9 -4.33 35.16 1.13
CA LEU A 9 -5.14 33.99 1.41
C LEU A 9 -5.46 33.27 0.11
N LEU A 10 -5.07 32.00 0.02
CA LEU A 10 -5.30 31.14 -1.13
C LEU A 10 -6.52 30.24 -0.90
N SER A 11 -7.14 29.81 -2.01
CA SER A 11 -8.24 28.84 -2.01
C SER A 11 -9.45 29.29 -1.21
N LEU A 12 -9.82 30.57 -1.30
CA LEU A 12 -11.02 31.12 -0.66
C LEU A 12 -12.29 30.73 -1.44
N ASN A 13 -12.47 29.44 -1.63
CA ASN A 13 -13.68 28.88 -2.26
C ASN A 13 -14.71 28.43 -1.22
N GLU A 14 -15.98 28.54 -1.57
CA GLU A 14 -17.04 27.98 -0.74
C GLU A 14 -16.86 26.47 -0.58
N GLY A 15 -16.96 25.96 0.67
CA GLY A 15 -16.66 24.59 0.98
C GLY A 15 -15.21 24.29 1.36
N GLN A 16 -14.27 25.19 1.10
CA GLN A 16 -12.89 25.12 1.58
C GLN A 16 -12.65 26.06 2.76
N LEU A 17 -13.10 27.29 2.65
CA LEU A 17 -13.13 28.24 3.76
C LEU A 17 -14.44 29.06 3.74
N PRO A 18 -15.44 28.80 4.61
CA PRO A 18 -15.45 27.74 5.61
C PRO A 18 -15.51 26.33 5.02
N LYS A 19 -14.90 25.37 5.69
CA LYS A 19 -14.92 23.99 5.24
C LYS A 19 -16.34 23.44 5.43
N SER A 20 -17.02 23.10 4.33
CA SER A 20 -18.26 22.35 4.35
C SER A 20 -17.93 20.88 4.53
N GLY A 21 -18.04 20.37 5.74
CA GLY A 21 -17.90 18.96 6.04
C GLY A 21 -19.19 18.43 6.63
N GLY A 22 -19.72 17.33 6.09
CA GLY A 22 -20.77 16.58 6.77
C GLY A 22 -20.30 16.20 8.16
N ASP A 23 -21.09 16.50 9.15
CA ASP A 23 -20.83 16.11 10.52
C ASP A 23 -21.11 14.61 10.63
N SER A 24 -20.07 13.79 10.47
CA SER A 24 -20.14 12.32 10.66
C SER A 24 -20.26 11.93 12.14
N SER A 25 -21.02 12.71 12.90
CA SER A 25 -21.25 12.45 14.31
C SER A 25 -22.35 11.39 14.50
N PHE A 26 -22.12 10.42 15.38
CA PHE A 26 -23.16 9.47 15.81
C PHE A 26 -24.33 10.15 16.54
N ILE A 27 -24.16 11.40 17.01
CA ILE A 27 -25.19 12.16 17.70
C ILE A 27 -25.89 13.05 16.67
N PRO A 28 -27.21 12.85 16.43
CA PRO A 28 -27.97 13.65 15.49
C PRO A 28 -27.98 15.15 15.84
N TYR A 29 -28.04 15.99 14.82
CA TYR A 29 -28.05 17.45 14.95
C TYR A 29 -29.01 17.99 15.99
N ASN A 30 -30.28 17.49 16.00
CA ASN A 30 -31.31 17.93 16.92
C ASN A 30 -30.97 17.66 18.39
N LEU A 31 -30.37 16.51 18.67
CA LEU A 31 -29.91 16.18 20.03
C LEU A 31 -28.75 17.07 20.45
N ARG A 32 -27.78 17.29 19.54
CA ARG A 32 -26.65 18.17 19.81
C ARG A 32 -27.11 19.60 20.14
N LYS A 33 -28.03 20.10 19.36
CA LYS A 33 -28.64 21.44 19.61
C LYS A 33 -29.37 21.50 20.94
N ALA A 34 -30.16 20.48 21.25
CA ALA A 34 -30.93 20.42 22.50
C ALA A 34 -30.05 20.38 23.76
N PHE A 35 -28.91 19.72 23.66
CA PHE A 35 -27.94 19.59 24.76
C PHE A 35 -26.80 20.63 24.73
N GLY A 36 -26.89 21.68 23.91
CA GLY A 36 -25.85 22.74 23.82
C GLY A 36 -24.48 22.26 23.31
N MET A 37 -24.46 21.14 22.57
CA MET A 37 -23.25 20.61 21.99
C MET A 37 -22.85 21.39 20.73
N THR A 38 -21.58 21.27 20.32
CA THR A 38 -21.05 21.95 19.14
C THR A 38 -21.79 21.49 17.87
N THR A 39 -22.40 22.45 17.18
CA THR A 39 -23.10 22.25 15.88
C THR A 39 -22.31 22.87 14.74
N ILE A 40 -22.80 22.73 13.50
CA ILE A 40 -22.14 23.29 12.31
C ILE A 40 -22.11 24.83 12.35
N GLU A 41 -23.12 25.46 12.94
CA GLU A 41 -23.17 26.93 13.11
C GLU A 41 -22.03 27.41 14.01
N HIS A 42 -21.73 26.70 15.09
CA HIS A 42 -20.59 27.01 15.96
C HIS A 42 -19.26 26.88 15.20
N LYS A 43 -19.12 25.84 14.38
CA LYS A 43 -17.91 25.68 13.55
C LYS A 43 -17.77 26.82 12.56
N ASN A 44 -18.85 27.20 11.89
CA ASN A 44 -18.84 28.33 10.95
C ASN A 44 -18.51 29.65 11.65
N ALA A 45 -19.03 29.87 12.85
CA ALA A 45 -18.69 31.04 13.66
C ALA A 45 -17.20 31.09 14.05
N VAL A 46 -16.59 29.93 14.34
CA VAL A 46 -15.15 29.82 14.61
C VAL A 46 -14.33 30.17 13.35
N TYR A 47 -14.74 29.65 12.17
CA TYR A 47 -14.08 30.01 10.90
C TYR A 47 -14.19 31.50 10.60
N ALA A 48 -15.36 32.08 10.80
CA ALA A 48 -15.58 33.53 10.64
C ALA A 48 -14.68 34.33 11.61
N TYR A 49 -14.64 33.93 12.88
CA TYR A 49 -13.77 34.55 13.87
C TYR A 49 -12.28 34.52 13.42
N TYR A 50 -11.78 33.37 13.00
CA TYR A 50 -10.38 33.27 12.55
C TYR A 50 -10.10 34.10 11.30
N PHE A 51 -11.02 34.08 10.34
CA PHE A 51 -10.90 34.89 9.13
C PHE A 51 -10.83 36.39 9.44
N TYR A 52 -11.84 36.92 10.14
CA TYR A 52 -11.87 38.34 10.46
C TYR A 52 -10.78 38.76 11.44
N ARG A 53 -10.43 37.93 12.39
CA ARG A 53 -9.33 38.19 13.32
C ARG A 53 -7.97 38.22 12.60
N LEU A 54 -7.81 37.43 11.55
CA LEU A 54 -6.58 37.45 10.75
C LEU A 54 -6.43 38.74 9.96
N ILE A 55 -7.50 39.18 9.28
CA ILE A 55 -7.44 40.32 8.36
C ILE A 55 -7.57 41.70 9.03
N GLN A 56 -8.15 41.78 10.24
CA GLN A 56 -8.55 43.05 10.88
C GLN A 56 -7.42 44.07 11.08
N ARG A 57 -6.16 43.64 11.15
CA ARG A 57 -4.99 44.53 11.37
C ARG A 57 -4.03 44.55 10.19
N ALA A 58 -4.40 43.92 9.09
CA ALA A 58 -3.57 43.94 7.89
C ALA A 58 -3.77 45.21 7.09
N GLU A 59 -2.67 45.74 6.54
CA GLU A 59 -2.70 46.91 5.65
C GLU A 59 -3.01 46.48 4.22
N ASN A 60 -2.45 45.35 3.75
CA ASN A 60 -2.66 44.84 2.40
C ASN A 60 -3.20 43.38 2.49
N ILE A 61 -4.34 43.17 1.87
CA ILE A 61 -5.02 41.89 1.88
C ILE A 61 -5.30 41.46 0.44
N THR A 62 -4.79 40.30 0.06
CA THR A 62 -5.06 39.67 -1.22
C THR A 62 -5.78 38.34 -0.98
N LEU A 63 -6.98 38.22 -1.54
CA LEU A 63 -7.81 37.03 -1.41
C LEU A 63 -7.93 36.35 -2.78
N LEU A 64 -7.51 35.09 -2.88
CA LEU A 64 -7.54 34.33 -4.13
C LEU A 64 -8.53 33.16 -4.04
N TYR A 65 -9.34 33.00 -5.05
CA TYR A 65 -10.18 31.84 -5.22
C TYR A 65 -10.09 31.31 -6.65
N ASN A 66 -10.41 30.04 -6.84
CA ASN A 66 -10.36 29.40 -8.14
C ASN A 66 -11.75 29.40 -8.77
N THR A 67 -11.88 29.89 -9.99
CA THR A 67 -13.14 29.95 -10.76
C THR A 67 -13.38 28.66 -11.56
N SER A 68 -12.37 27.75 -11.69
CA SER A 68 -12.54 26.51 -12.43
C SER A 68 -13.36 25.50 -11.62
N SER A 69 -14.32 24.87 -12.28
CA SER A 69 -15.11 23.78 -11.69
C SER A 69 -14.46 22.43 -12.03
N ASN A 70 -14.01 21.69 -11.01
CA ASN A 70 -13.59 20.29 -11.13
C ASN A 70 -14.69 19.40 -10.54
N GLY A 71 -15.58 18.90 -11.37
CA GLY A 71 -16.61 17.94 -10.99
C GLY A 71 -17.58 18.44 -9.90
N LEU A 72 -17.41 18.01 -8.65
CA LEU A 72 -18.28 18.32 -7.53
C LEU A 72 -18.05 19.71 -6.90
N ASN A 73 -16.90 20.34 -7.13
CA ASN A 73 -16.59 21.67 -6.62
C ASN A 73 -16.91 22.72 -7.69
N ARG A 74 -17.99 23.46 -7.48
CA ARG A 74 -18.28 24.66 -8.24
C ARG A 74 -17.27 25.72 -7.83
N GLY A 75 -16.61 26.38 -8.77
CA GLY A 75 -15.62 27.44 -8.50
C GLY A 75 -16.24 28.72 -7.88
N GLU A 76 -17.02 28.56 -6.82
CA GLU A 76 -17.73 29.64 -6.12
C GLU A 76 -16.82 30.32 -5.10
N GLU A 77 -16.87 31.65 -5.05
CA GLU A 77 -16.17 32.42 -4.02
C GLU A 77 -16.75 32.16 -2.62
N SER A 78 -15.88 32.20 -1.60
CA SER A 78 -16.29 32.02 -0.21
C SER A 78 -17.30 33.05 0.23
N ARG A 79 -18.27 32.63 1.04
CA ARG A 79 -19.25 33.54 1.70
C ARG A 79 -18.57 34.67 2.47
N PHE A 80 -17.38 34.50 2.97
CA PHE A 80 -16.62 35.56 3.65
C PHE A 80 -16.14 36.63 2.69
N MET A 81 -15.77 36.27 1.45
CA MET A 81 -15.47 37.25 0.41
C MET A 81 -16.72 38.02 -0.01
N LEU A 82 -17.84 37.31 -0.22
CA LEU A 82 -19.12 37.94 -0.54
C LEU A 82 -19.54 38.92 0.55
N GLN A 83 -19.39 38.55 1.82
CA GLN A 83 -19.71 39.40 2.94
C GLN A 83 -18.85 40.69 2.97
N LEU A 84 -17.56 40.57 2.71
CA LEU A 84 -16.68 41.75 2.59
C LEU A 84 -17.06 42.67 1.42
N LEU A 85 -17.50 42.09 0.30
CA LEU A 85 -17.93 42.84 -0.88
C LEU A 85 -19.25 43.60 -0.67
N VAL A 86 -20.20 43.00 0.04
CA VAL A 86 -21.55 43.53 0.22
C VAL A 86 -21.65 44.44 1.44
N GLU A 87 -21.05 44.02 2.58
CA GLU A 87 -21.19 44.67 3.89
C GLU A 87 -19.95 45.49 4.26
N GLY A 88 -18.80 45.24 3.61
CA GLY A 88 -17.54 45.90 3.95
C GLY A 88 -17.48 47.37 3.50
N PRO A 89 -16.91 48.28 4.32
CA PRO A 89 -16.71 49.69 3.94
C PRO A 89 -15.50 49.89 3.03
N HIS A 90 -14.77 48.81 2.68
CA HIS A 90 -13.50 48.88 1.99
C HIS A 90 -13.66 48.88 0.46
N LYS A 91 -12.79 49.64 -0.21
CA LYS A 91 -12.69 49.57 -1.67
C LYS A 91 -11.95 48.29 -2.05
N ILE A 92 -12.64 47.36 -2.71
CA ILE A 92 -12.10 46.10 -3.15
C ILE A 92 -11.90 46.16 -4.68
N THR A 93 -10.69 45.82 -5.13
CA THR A 93 -10.36 45.68 -6.54
C THR A 93 -10.41 44.20 -6.92
N ARG A 94 -11.12 43.87 -7.99
CA ARG A 94 -11.14 42.51 -8.54
C ARG A 94 -10.18 42.43 -9.73
N GLU A 95 -9.34 41.42 -9.72
CA GLU A 95 -8.39 41.13 -10.79
C GLU A 95 -8.50 39.64 -11.17
N TYR A 96 -8.29 39.33 -12.41
CA TYR A 96 -8.20 37.95 -12.89
C TYR A 96 -6.73 37.63 -13.08
N LEU A 97 -6.29 36.58 -12.36
CA LEU A 97 -4.96 36.01 -12.53
C LEU A 97 -5.04 34.90 -13.57
N GLU A 98 -4.52 35.17 -14.76
CA GLU A 98 -4.36 34.15 -15.79
C GLU A 98 -2.92 33.65 -15.78
N ALA A 99 -2.74 32.31 -15.83
CA ALA A 99 -1.42 31.75 -16.01
C ALA A 99 -0.92 32.08 -17.42
N GLY A 100 -0.05 33.09 -17.52
CA GLY A 100 0.47 33.60 -18.77
C GLY A 100 1.42 32.70 -19.54
N GLN A 101 1.63 31.49 -19.11
CA GLN A 101 2.40 30.49 -19.85
C GLN A 101 1.52 29.27 -20.12
N SER A 102 1.33 28.96 -21.38
CA SER A 102 0.90 27.62 -21.78
C SER A 102 1.83 26.61 -21.07
N PRO A 103 1.29 25.55 -20.43
CA PRO A 103 2.15 24.54 -19.88
C PRO A 103 3.12 24.11 -20.99
N GLN A 104 4.42 24.28 -20.76
CA GLN A 104 5.41 23.74 -21.66
C GLN A 104 5.09 22.27 -21.81
N GLY A 105 4.91 21.82 -23.06
CA GLY A 105 4.64 20.41 -23.33
C GLY A 105 5.64 19.57 -22.56
N THR A 106 5.15 18.58 -21.82
CA THR A 106 6.00 17.66 -21.10
C THR A 106 6.95 17.02 -22.10
N THR A 107 8.23 17.31 -21.97
CA THR A 107 9.25 16.63 -22.76
C THR A 107 9.23 15.17 -22.34
N ASP A 108 9.00 14.27 -23.28
CA ASP A 108 9.04 12.84 -23.00
C ASP A 108 10.43 12.48 -22.45
N ILE A 109 10.46 11.98 -21.22
CA ILE A 109 11.69 11.53 -20.62
C ILE A 109 12.04 10.19 -21.26
N SER A 110 13.10 10.15 -22.05
CA SER A 110 13.63 8.93 -22.65
C SER A 110 15.08 8.70 -22.22
N ILE A 111 15.45 7.43 -22.06
CA ILE A 111 16.82 7.02 -21.77
C ILE A 111 17.28 6.17 -22.95
N GLU A 112 18.31 6.64 -23.63
CA GLU A 112 18.91 5.92 -24.73
C GLU A 112 19.60 4.64 -24.19
N LYS A 113 19.44 3.53 -24.92
CA LYS A 113 20.06 2.25 -24.58
C LYS A 113 21.51 2.22 -25.07
N THR A 114 22.35 3.01 -24.42
CA THR A 114 23.79 3.06 -24.70
C THR A 114 24.49 1.78 -24.27
N PRO A 115 25.72 1.50 -24.76
CA PRO A 115 26.53 0.39 -24.29
C PRO A 115 26.72 0.35 -22.77
N GLU A 116 26.84 1.52 -22.13
CA GLU A 116 26.99 1.61 -20.68
C GLU A 116 25.71 1.18 -19.93
N VAL A 117 24.53 1.48 -20.48
CA VAL A 117 23.23 1.02 -19.92
C VAL A 117 23.13 -0.51 -20.02
N PHE A 118 23.55 -1.08 -21.16
CA PHE A 118 23.56 -2.53 -21.33
C PHE A 118 24.57 -3.21 -20.40
N GLU A 119 25.75 -2.63 -20.23
CA GLU A 119 26.75 -3.18 -19.32
C GLU A 119 26.27 -3.14 -17.86
N ARG A 120 25.64 -2.06 -17.42
CA ARG A 120 25.01 -2.01 -16.08
C ARG A 120 23.94 -3.07 -15.91
N LEU A 121 23.12 -3.33 -16.94
CA LEU A 121 22.09 -4.36 -16.91
C LEU A 121 22.73 -5.76 -16.81
N ARG A 122 23.79 -6.04 -17.59
CA ARG A 122 24.54 -7.28 -17.53
C ARG A 122 25.21 -7.46 -16.18
N CYS A 123 25.95 -6.48 -15.69
CA CYS A 123 26.56 -6.54 -14.35
C CYS A 123 25.53 -6.79 -13.25
N SER A 124 24.33 -6.24 -13.40
CA SER A 124 23.28 -6.41 -12.39
C SER A 124 22.63 -7.80 -12.40
N TYR A 125 22.46 -8.44 -13.55
CA TYR A 125 21.61 -9.62 -13.68
C TYR A 125 22.26 -10.84 -14.34
N ASP A 126 23.40 -10.71 -15.01
CA ASP A 126 24.08 -11.86 -15.61
C ASP A 126 24.64 -12.77 -14.52
N CYS A 127 24.29 -14.05 -14.57
CA CYS A 127 24.77 -15.07 -13.64
C CYS A 127 26.28 -15.34 -13.71
N SER A 128 26.97 -14.87 -14.75
CA SER A 128 28.43 -14.90 -14.82
C SER A 128 29.06 -14.02 -13.73
N ASN A 129 28.35 -12.99 -13.27
CA ASN A 129 28.73 -12.18 -12.12
C ASN A 129 28.22 -12.83 -10.82
N PRO A 130 29.11 -13.23 -9.87
CA PRO A 130 28.70 -13.80 -8.58
C PRO A 130 27.82 -12.88 -7.74
N GLN A 131 27.96 -11.57 -7.93
CA GLN A 131 27.18 -10.54 -7.22
C GLN A 131 25.88 -10.15 -7.94
N SER A 132 25.53 -10.86 -9.03
CA SER A 132 24.31 -10.56 -9.78
C SER A 132 23.07 -10.79 -8.94
N TYR A 133 22.07 -9.94 -9.16
CA TYR A 133 20.79 -9.99 -8.46
C TYR A 133 19.83 -10.99 -9.12
N ILE A 134 18.91 -11.47 -8.32
CA ILE A 134 17.75 -12.22 -8.81
C ILE A 134 16.78 -11.22 -9.44
N LEU A 135 16.33 -11.48 -10.66
CA LEU A 135 15.26 -10.74 -11.30
C LEU A 135 13.93 -11.16 -10.67
N SER A 136 13.44 -10.33 -9.76
CA SER A 136 12.23 -10.64 -8.97
C SER A 136 10.95 -10.39 -9.74
N PRO A 137 9.80 -10.99 -9.34
CA PRO A 137 8.49 -10.66 -9.89
C PRO A 137 8.17 -9.16 -9.81
N SER A 138 8.60 -8.48 -8.72
CA SER A 138 8.41 -7.04 -8.57
C SER A 138 9.20 -6.24 -9.61
N ALA A 139 10.41 -6.69 -9.96
CA ALA A 139 11.22 -6.08 -11.01
C ALA A 139 10.59 -6.27 -12.39
N LEU A 140 10.09 -7.48 -12.68
CA LEU A 140 9.36 -7.78 -13.92
C LEU A 140 8.06 -6.98 -14.01
N ASN A 141 7.30 -6.90 -12.93
CA ASN A 141 6.11 -6.06 -12.85
C ASN A 141 6.43 -4.59 -13.16
N ALA A 142 7.50 -4.06 -12.54
CA ALA A 142 7.92 -2.68 -12.82
C ALA A 142 8.31 -2.48 -14.30
N TYR A 143 8.94 -3.48 -14.94
CA TYR A 143 9.28 -3.41 -16.36
C TYR A 143 8.05 -3.43 -17.26
N LEU A 144 7.07 -4.29 -16.95
CA LEU A 144 5.82 -4.40 -17.71
C LEU A 144 4.95 -3.15 -17.54
N ASP A 145 4.92 -2.55 -16.34
CA ASP A 145 4.13 -1.35 -16.08
C ASP A 145 4.78 -0.08 -16.68
N CYS A 146 6.10 0.08 -16.49
CA CYS A 146 6.85 1.22 -16.97
C CYS A 146 8.35 0.91 -17.06
N ARG A 147 8.88 0.86 -18.29
CA ARG A 147 10.29 0.56 -18.55
C ARG A 147 11.24 1.57 -17.90
N LEU A 148 10.84 2.84 -17.84
CA LEU A 148 11.62 3.90 -17.21
C LEU A 148 11.69 3.71 -15.68
N LYS A 149 10.58 3.31 -15.05
CA LYS A 149 10.52 2.94 -13.62
C LYS A 149 11.43 1.76 -13.31
N PHE A 150 11.43 0.74 -14.18
CA PHE A 150 12.35 -0.40 -14.06
C PHE A 150 13.81 0.06 -14.12
N TYR A 151 14.16 0.91 -15.10
CA TYR A 151 15.51 1.42 -15.25
C TYR A 151 15.97 2.15 -13.99
N TYR A 152 15.21 3.14 -13.54
CA TYR A 152 15.59 3.92 -12.36
C TYR A 152 15.72 3.06 -11.10
N ARG A 153 14.75 2.20 -10.84
CA ARG A 153 14.70 1.43 -9.59
C ARG A 153 15.63 0.23 -9.58
N TYR A 154 15.76 -0.49 -10.69
CA TYR A 154 16.41 -1.80 -10.74
C TYR A 154 17.75 -1.81 -11.50
N VAL A 155 18.00 -0.87 -12.39
CA VAL A 155 19.26 -0.74 -13.13
C VAL A 155 20.12 0.39 -12.55
N ALA A 156 19.59 1.60 -12.50
CA ALA A 156 20.28 2.76 -11.91
C ALA A 156 20.27 2.74 -10.37
N ARG A 157 19.36 1.97 -9.75
CA ARG A 157 19.21 1.77 -8.28
C ARG A 157 19.00 3.06 -7.50
N LEU A 158 18.24 3.96 -8.07
CA LEU A 158 17.78 5.14 -7.37
C LEU A 158 16.78 4.75 -6.29
N LYS A 159 17.01 5.21 -5.08
CA LYS A 159 16.10 5.06 -3.94
C LYS A 159 15.55 6.43 -3.59
N ALA A 160 14.26 6.50 -3.33
CA ALA A 160 13.70 7.67 -2.66
C ALA A 160 14.31 7.76 -1.25
N PRO A 161 14.52 8.96 -0.70
CA PRO A 161 14.88 9.11 0.70
C PRO A 161 13.84 8.44 1.59
N ASP A 162 14.32 7.75 2.65
CA ASP A 162 13.42 7.18 3.63
C ASP A 162 12.77 8.33 4.43
N GLU A 163 11.46 8.46 4.34
CA GLU A 163 10.72 9.38 5.21
C GLU A 163 10.56 8.70 6.57
N VAL A 164 11.10 9.35 7.60
CA VAL A 164 10.91 8.90 8.98
C VAL A 164 9.47 9.20 9.39
N SER A 165 8.59 8.24 9.23
CA SER A 165 7.21 8.31 9.71
C SER A 165 7.06 7.47 10.97
N ALA A 166 6.42 8.05 11.99
CA ALA A 166 5.98 7.30 13.16
C ALA A 166 4.70 6.48 12.88
N GLU A 167 4.09 6.68 11.71
CA GLU A 167 2.88 5.99 11.29
C GLU A 167 3.23 4.70 10.52
N ILE A 168 2.40 3.68 10.73
CA ILE A 168 2.51 2.41 10.02
C ILE A 168 1.81 2.57 8.67
N ASP A 169 2.59 2.60 7.60
CA ASP A 169 2.05 2.55 6.24
C ASP A 169 1.58 1.12 5.88
N SER A 170 0.93 1.00 4.74
CA SER A 170 0.39 -0.29 4.27
C SER A 170 1.49 -1.34 3.97
N ALA A 171 2.70 -0.89 3.60
CA ALA A 171 3.81 -1.78 3.30
C ALA A 171 4.40 -2.36 4.59
N LEU A 172 4.65 -1.51 5.59
CA LEU A 172 5.13 -1.93 6.90
C LEU A 172 4.10 -2.81 7.63
N PHE A 173 2.80 -2.47 7.53
CA PHE A 173 1.72 -3.32 8.05
C PHE A 173 1.76 -4.73 7.45
N GLY A 174 1.94 -4.82 6.12
CA GLY A 174 2.12 -6.10 5.44
C GLY A 174 3.33 -6.87 5.93
N THR A 175 4.50 -6.22 6.06
CA THR A 175 5.74 -6.84 6.54
C THR A 175 5.58 -7.39 7.96
N ILE A 176 4.96 -6.63 8.87
CA ILE A 176 4.70 -7.07 10.25
C ILE A 176 3.74 -8.28 10.26
N PHE A 177 2.70 -8.27 9.41
CA PHE A 177 1.79 -9.41 9.28
C PHE A 177 2.50 -10.67 8.78
N HIS A 178 3.31 -10.57 7.71
CA HIS A 178 4.07 -11.69 7.14
C HIS A 178 5.01 -12.31 8.18
N LEU A 179 5.75 -11.48 8.91
CA LEU A 179 6.64 -11.96 9.97
C LEU A 179 5.85 -12.60 11.12
N SER A 180 4.71 -12.04 11.52
CA SER A 180 3.85 -12.61 12.54
C SER A 180 3.31 -13.99 12.14
N ALA A 181 2.89 -14.14 10.88
CA ALA A 181 2.46 -15.41 10.32
C ALA A 181 3.62 -16.42 10.28
N GLN A 182 4.80 -16.00 9.82
CA GLN A 182 6.00 -16.84 9.81
C GLN A 182 6.33 -17.38 11.21
N LEU A 183 6.32 -16.52 12.23
CA LEU A 183 6.58 -16.92 13.62
C LEU A 183 5.56 -17.94 14.13
N ALA A 184 4.27 -17.70 13.86
CA ALA A 184 3.19 -18.59 14.25
C ALA A 184 3.33 -19.99 13.63
N TYR A 185 3.58 -20.07 12.32
CA TYR A 185 3.73 -21.36 11.66
C TYR A 185 5.08 -22.03 11.94
N THR A 186 6.14 -21.29 12.18
CA THR A 186 7.43 -21.85 12.64
C THR A 186 7.26 -22.55 13.99
N ASP A 187 6.51 -21.95 14.91
CA ASP A 187 6.22 -22.56 16.19
C ASP A 187 5.30 -23.79 16.06
N LEU A 188 4.25 -23.73 15.24
CA LEU A 188 3.37 -24.85 14.96
C LEU A 188 4.12 -26.07 14.38
N THR A 189 5.19 -25.82 13.61
CA THR A 189 5.99 -26.85 12.96
C THR A 189 7.23 -27.26 13.71
N ALA A 190 7.47 -26.74 14.91
CA ALA A 190 8.65 -27.05 15.73
C ALA A 190 8.79 -28.54 16.05
N ASN A 191 7.68 -29.27 16.23
CA ASN A 191 7.63 -30.69 16.55
C ASN A 191 7.27 -31.60 15.35
N GLY A 192 7.13 -31.02 14.15
CA GLY A 192 6.79 -31.77 12.94
C GLY A 192 6.13 -30.88 11.90
N LYS A 193 6.27 -31.23 10.64
CA LYS A 193 5.78 -30.41 9.53
C LYS A 193 4.27 -30.55 9.25
N MET A 194 3.66 -31.63 9.72
CA MET A 194 2.24 -31.87 9.52
C MET A 194 1.42 -31.04 10.48
N ILE A 195 0.55 -30.21 9.95
CA ILE A 195 -0.36 -29.37 10.72
C ILE A 195 -1.73 -30.03 10.77
N GLN A 196 -2.18 -30.36 11.98
CA GLN A 196 -3.47 -30.94 12.25
C GLN A 196 -4.50 -29.88 12.66
N ARG A 197 -5.75 -30.24 12.61
CA ARG A 197 -6.85 -29.35 12.99
C ARG A 197 -6.73 -28.86 14.43
N GLU A 198 -6.39 -29.78 15.34
CA GLU A 198 -6.26 -29.53 16.77
C GLU A 198 -5.16 -28.52 17.11
N ASP A 199 -4.08 -28.48 16.30
CA ASP A 199 -2.98 -27.53 16.47
C ASP A 199 -3.43 -26.09 16.20
N LEU A 200 -4.20 -25.90 15.12
CA LEU A 200 -4.75 -24.59 14.78
C LEU A 200 -5.84 -24.16 15.75
N GLU A 201 -6.73 -25.07 16.20
CA GLU A 201 -7.76 -24.76 17.18
C GLU A 201 -7.16 -24.36 18.54
N ARG A 202 -6.08 -25.03 18.97
CA ARG A 202 -5.34 -24.68 20.18
C ARG A 202 -4.75 -23.28 20.08
N LEU A 203 -4.08 -22.97 18.97
CA LEU A 203 -3.48 -21.65 18.76
C LEU A 203 -4.54 -20.54 18.66
N LEU A 204 -5.67 -20.79 18.01
CA LEU A 204 -6.78 -19.81 17.90
C LEU A 204 -7.36 -19.41 19.27
N ARG A 205 -7.31 -20.30 20.28
CA ARG A 205 -7.76 -20.02 21.65
C ARG A 205 -6.72 -19.28 22.48
N ASP A 206 -5.45 -19.35 22.09
CA ASP A 206 -4.34 -18.71 22.81
C ASP A 206 -4.06 -17.30 22.29
N GLU A 207 -4.86 -16.35 22.75
CA GLU A 207 -4.73 -14.95 22.34
C GLU A 207 -3.42 -14.31 22.80
N ILE A 208 -2.89 -14.75 23.96
CA ILE A 208 -1.62 -14.25 24.49
C ILE A 208 -0.49 -14.62 23.56
N LYS A 209 -0.49 -15.87 23.09
CA LYS A 209 0.53 -16.37 22.14
C LYS A 209 0.46 -15.67 20.80
N LEU A 210 -0.75 -15.47 20.26
CA LEU A 210 -0.95 -14.71 19.01
C LEU A 210 -0.47 -13.27 19.15
N GLN A 211 -0.78 -12.60 20.26
CA GLN A 211 -0.27 -11.25 20.53
C GLN A 211 1.27 -11.25 20.66
N GLY A 212 1.85 -12.28 21.25
CA GLY A 212 3.32 -12.44 21.38
C GLY A 212 4.04 -12.46 20.02
N TYR A 213 3.51 -13.14 19.01
CA TYR A 213 4.08 -13.14 17.66
C TYR A 213 4.01 -11.74 17.03
N VAL A 214 2.89 -11.06 17.20
CA VAL A 214 2.70 -9.69 16.69
C VAL A 214 3.66 -8.73 17.38
N ASP A 215 3.79 -8.80 18.70
CA ASP A 215 4.71 -7.96 19.47
C ASP A 215 6.16 -8.19 19.04
N GLN A 216 6.54 -9.43 18.78
CA GLN A 216 7.87 -9.76 18.27
C GLN A 216 8.10 -9.17 16.86
N ALA A 217 7.12 -9.27 15.99
CA ALA A 217 7.22 -8.68 14.65
C ALA A 217 7.30 -7.14 14.70
N PHE A 218 6.54 -6.48 15.57
CA PHE A 218 6.65 -5.03 15.79
C PHE A 218 8.04 -4.62 16.30
N LYS A 219 8.62 -5.40 17.22
CA LYS A 219 9.97 -5.14 17.72
C LYS A 219 11.01 -5.16 16.61
N GLN A 220 10.92 -6.15 15.72
CA GLN A 220 11.89 -6.32 14.64
C GLN A 220 11.72 -5.32 13.51
N GLU A 221 10.48 -5.06 13.08
CA GLU A 221 10.23 -4.30 11.86
C GLU A 221 10.02 -2.79 12.10
N LEU A 222 9.35 -2.43 13.20
CA LEU A 222 9.05 -1.02 13.50
C LEU A 222 10.04 -0.43 14.51
N PHE A 223 10.13 -1.03 15.70
CA PHE A 223 10.90 -0.45 16.79
C PHE A 223 12.40 -0.71 16.68
N LYS A 224 12.80 -1.79 16.00
CA LYS A 224 14.19 -2.25 15.83
C LYS A 224 14.95 -2.35 17.17
N VAL A 225 14.24 -2.85 18.19
CA VAL A 225 14.73 -3.04 19.56
C VAL A 225 15.02 -4.52 19.84
N ALA A 226 15.73 -4.78 20.96
CA ALA A 226 16.06 -6.13 21.38
C ALA A 226 14.82 -6.96 21.73
N PRO A 227 14.86 -8.31 21.55
CA PRO A 227 13.71 -9.18 21.82
C PRO A 227 13.16 -9.08 23.24
N GLU A 228 14.00 -8.78 24.23
CA GLU A 228 13.64 -8.70 25.65
C GLU A 228 12.87 -7.42 26.01
N GLU A 229 12.99 -6.36 25.20
CA GLU A 229 12.31 -5.11 25.46
C GLU A 229 10.81 -5.24 25.17
N LYS A 230 9.97 -4.63 26.01
CA LYS A 230 8.53 -4.55 25.74
C LYS A 230 8.25 -3.42 24.74
N PRO A 231 7.44 -3.67 23.70
CA PRO A 231 7.07 -2.59 22.78
C PRO A 231 6.15 -1.60 23.48
N GLU A 232 6.48 -0.31 23.37
CA GLU A 232 5.61 0.78 23.82
C GLU A 232 4.80 1.30 22.64
N TYR A 233 3.56 0.86 22.53
CA TYR A 233 2.65 1.24 21.47
C TYR A 233 2.04 2.61 21.71
N ASN A 234 2.05 3.47 20.69
CA ASN A 234 1.11 4.58 20.65
C ASN A 234 -0.32 4.09 20.29
N GLY A 235 -1.33 4.98 20.35
CA GLY A 235 -2.71 4.59 20.14
C GLY A 235 -2.99 3.95 18.77
N VAL A 236 -2.38 4.47 17.70
CA VAL A 236 -2.53 3.95 16.32
C VAL A 236 -1.82 2.60 16.18
N GLN A 237 -0.63 2.47 16.71
CA GLN A 237 0.14 1.22 16.70
C GLN A 237 -0.57 0.11 17.47
N LEU A 238 -1.20 0.44 18.60
CA LEU A 238 -2.01 -0.51 19.37
C LEU A 238 -3.20 -1.04 18.56
N ILE A 239 -3.90 -0.15 17.84
CA ILE A 239 -5.00 -0.54 16.95
C ILE A 239 -4.47 -1.47 15.85
N ASN A 240 -3.37 -1.11 15.18
CA ASN A 240 -2.77 -1.94 14.14
C ASN A 240 -2.34 -3.32 14.67
N SER A 241 -1.77 -3.39 15.88
CA SER A 241 -1.43 -4.65 16.53
C SER A 241 -2.66 -5.54 16.70
N LYS A 242 -3.77 -4.99 17.19
CA LYS A 242 -5.04 -5.74 17.34
C LYS A 242 -5.63 -6.20 16.00
N VAL A 243 -5.52 -5.36 14.96
CA VAL A 243 -5.97 -5.73 13.61
C VAL A 243 -5.12 -6.89 13.07
N ILE A 244 -3.79 -6.86 13.26
CA ILE A 244 -2.91 -7.96 12.82
C ILE A 244 -3.22 -9.27 13.57
N VAL A 245 -3.48 -9.22 14.88
CA VAL A 245 -3.97 -10.40 15.62
C VAL A 245 -5.27 -10.96 15.02
N SER A 246 -6.21 -10.06 14.67
CA SER A 246 -7.44 -10.46 14.00
C SER A 246 -7.18 -11.12 12.64
N TYR A 247 -6.23 -10.58 11.87
CA TYR A 247 -5.82 -11.15 10.58
C TYR A 247 -5.15 -12.51 10.73
N LEU A 248 -4.31 -12.71 11.75
CA LEU A 248 -3.77 -14.04 12.07
C LEU A 248 -4.89 -15.04 12.40
N LYS A 249 -5.88 -14.63 13.18
CA LYS A 249 -7.05 -15.48 13.48
C LYS A 249 -7.84 -15.83 12.21
N GLN A 250 -7.97 -14.89 11.25
CA GLN A 250 -8.62 -15.17 9.97
C GLN A 250 -7.81 -16.15 9.11
N LEU A 251 -6.49 -15.98 9.05
CA LEU A 251 -5.58 -16.90 8.36
C LEU A 251 -5.72 -18.34 8.93
N LEU A 252 -5.64 -18.49 10.25
CA LEU A 252 -5.76 -19.78 10.93
C LEU A 252 -7.15 -20.42 10.70
N ARG A 253 -8.24 -19.64 10.68
CA ARG A 253 -9.60 -20.14 10.39
C ARG A 253 -9.72 -20.62 8.95
N ASN A 254 -9.12 -19.92 8.00
CA ASN A 254 -9.09 -20.38 6.60
C ASN A 254 -8.32 -21.70 6.50
N ASP A 255 -7.20 -21.82 7.19
CA ASP A 255 -6.40 -23.04 7.17
C ASP A 255 -7.07 -24.22 7.92
N LEU A 256 -7.94 -23.96 8.89
CA LEU A 256 -8.76 -25.03 9.50
C LEU A 256 -9.60 -25.79 8.48
N GLN A 257 -10.08 -25.11 7.44
CA GLN A 257 -10.85 -25.76 6.37
C GLN A 257 -9.94 -26.59 5.46
N TYR A 258 -8.64 -26.27 5.41
CA TYR A 258 -7.66 -26.95 4.57
C TYR A 258 -6.91 -28.10 5.27
N THR A 259 -6.95 -28.17 6.61
CA THR A 259 -6.28 -29.23 7.38
C THR A 259 -6.78 -30.64 7.00
N PRO A 260 -5.94 -31.72 7.16
CA PRO A 260 -4.51 -31.66 7.47
C PRO A 260 -3.67 -31.32 6.25
N PHE A 261 -2.53 -30.66 6.46
CA PHE A 261 -1.57 -30.36 5.39
C PHE A 261 -0.12 -30.34 5.92
N GLU A 262 0.84 -30.56 5.06
CA GLU A 262 2.26 -30.46 5.40
C GLU A 262 2.78 -29.06 5.10
N MET A 263 3.37 -28.39 6.09
CA MET A 263 4.11 -27.15 5.89
C MET A 263 5.48 -27.44 5.27
N VAL A 264 5.66 -27.09 4.02
CA VAL A 264 6.91 -27.34 3.29
C VAL A 264 7.96 -26.27 3.62
N ALA A 265 7.58 -25.00 3.54
CA ALA A 265 8.45 -23.89 3.90
C ALA A 265 7.68 -22.58 4.06
N MET A 266 8.28 -21.65 4.85
CA MET A 266 7.89 -20.25 4.97
C MET A 266 9.06 -19.37 4.51
N GLU A 267 8.76 -18.21 3.89
CA GLU A 267 9.73 -17.19 3.45
C GLU A 267 10.95 -17.78 2.70
N LYS A 268 10.67 -18.75 1.83
CA LYS A 268 11.73 -19.47 1.12
C LYS A 268 12.17 -18.77 -0.14
N LYS A 269 13.46 -18.46 -0.23
CA LYS A 269 14.08 -17.96 -1.47
C LYS A 269 14.16 -19.06 -2.52
N VAL A 270 13.62 -18.78 -3.70
CA VAL A 270 13.66 -19.67 -4.87
C VAL A 270 14.17 -18.92 -6.07
N SER A 271 14.94 -19.59 -6.91
CA SER A 271 15.37 -19.02 -8.19
C SER A 271 15.64 -20.09 -9.23
N GLU A 272 15.48 -19.74 -10.50
CA GLU A 272 15.79 -20.58 -11.65
C GLU A 272 16.65 -19.79 -12.64
N LYS A 273 17.62 -20.49 -13.29
CA LYS A 273 18.45 -19.91 -14.33
C LYS A 273 17.74 -20.03 -15.68
N ILE A 274 17.65 -18.91 -16.38
CA ILE A 274 17.11 -18.84 -17.74
C ILE A 274 18.12 -18.17 -18.63
N THR A 275 18.44 -18.80 -19.77
CA THR A 275 19.32 -18.22 -20.79
C THR A 275 18.47 -17.65 -21.92
N ILE A 276 18.67 -16.37 -22.21
CA ILE A 276 18.02 -15.68 -23.32
C ILE A 276 19.06 -15.27 -24.36
N GLN A 277 18.70 -15.35 -25.64
CA GLN A 277 19.55 -14.83 -26.71
C GLN A 277 19.31 -13.34 -26.89
N THR A 278 20.37 -12.56 -26.84
CA THR A 278 20.32 -11.13 -27.07
C THR A 278 21.17 -10.75 -28.28
N ALA A 279 20.99 -9.55 -28.82
CA ALA A 279 21.83 -9.04 -29.91
C ALA A 279 23.34 -8.98 -29.56
N LEU A 280 23.67 -8.96 -28.24
CA LEU A 280 25.04 -8.94 -27.73
C LEU A 280 25.52 -10.33 -27.25
N GLY A 281 24.83 -11.41 -27.63
CA GLY A 281 25.13 -12.78 -27.22
C GLY A 281 24.19 -13.31 -26.13
N PRO A 282 24.44 -14.54 -25.65
CA PRO A 282 23.60 -15.17 -24.64
C PRO A 282 23.75 -14.43 -23.29
N LEU A 283 22.61 -14.29 -22.60
CA LEU A 283 22.53 -13.71 -21.26
C LEU A 283 21.81 -14.70 -20.36
N THR A 284 22.47 -15.14 -19.30
CA THR A 284 21.90 -16.05 -18.31
C THR A 284 21.46 -15.28 -17.07
N LEU A 285 20.18 -15.30 -16.81
CA LEU A 285 19.54 -14.59 -15.70
C LEU A 285 19.07 -15.57 -14.62
N ARG A 286 18.96 -15.10 -13.37
CA ARG A 286 18.25 -15.80 -12.31
C ARG A 286 16.88 -15.15 -12.11
N LEU A 287 15.81 -15.87 -12.41
CA LEU A 287 14.44 -15.47 -12.07
C LEU A 287 14.05 -16.07 -10.73
N GLY A 288 13.37 -15.31 -9.88
CA GLY A 288 12.89 -15.81 -8.60
C GLY A 288 12.65 -14.73 -7.57
N GLY A 289 12.61 -15.14 -6.33
CA GLY A 289 12.37 -14.26 -5.18
C GLY A 289 12.07 -15.07 -3.94
N THR A 290 11.30 -14.50 -3.01
CA THR A 290 10.89 -15.15 -1.78
C THR A 290 9.41 -15.54 -1.91
N ILE A 291 9.10 -16.80 -1.62
CA ILE A 291 7.73 -17.32 -1.53
C ILE A 291 7.32 -17.24 -0.06
N ASP A 292 6.19 -16.60 0.23
CA ASP A 292 5.72 -16.39 1.60
C ASP A 292 5.46 -17.74 2.29
N ARG A 293 4.75 -18.66 1.61
CA ARG A 293 4.43 -19.97 2.15
C ARG A 293 4.33 -21.05 1.06
N MET A 294 4.82 -22.22 1.36
CA MET A 294 4.60 -23.46 0.59
C MET A 294 4.05 -24.53 1.50
N ASP A 295 2.94 -25.13 1.13
CA ASP A 295 2.35 -26.28 1.81
C ASP A 295 1.93 -27.36 0.82
N ALA A 296 1.83 -28.60 1.30
CA ALA A 296 1.48 -29.73 0.49
C ALA A 296 0.29 -30.52 1.08
N LYS A 297 -0.63 -30.90 0.21
CA LYS A 297 -1.77 -31.75 0.54
C LYS A 297 -2.12 -32.63 -0.65
N GLU A 298 -2.31 -33.92 -0.40
CA GLU A 298 -2.80 -34.88 -1.41
C GLU A 298 -2.03 -34.83 -2.74
N GLY A 299 -0.70 -34.72 -2.69
CA GLY A 299 0.16 -34.70 -3.87
C GLY A 299 0.23 -33.35 -4.60
N THR A 300 -0.42 -32.33 -4.08
CA THR A 300 -0.39 -30.96 -4.63
C THR A 300 0.42 -30.03 -3.71
N LEU A 301 1.39 -29.32 -4.29
CA LEU A 301 2.12 -28.24 -3.63
C LEU A 301 1.41 -26.92 -3.89
N ARG A 302 0.94 -26.26 -2.84
CA ARG A 302 0.34 -24.94 -2.93
C ARG A 302 1.40 -23.87 -2.65
N ILE A 303 1.47 -22.87 -3.54
CA ILE A 303 2.33 -21.69 -3.42
C ILE A 303 1.42 -20.53 -2.98
N VAL A 304 1.55 -20.11 -1.74
CA VAL A 304 0.67 -19.09 -1.16
C VAL A 304 1.42 -17.77 -1.01
N ASP A 305 0.81 -16.71 -1.51
CA ASP A 305 1.23 -15.33 -1.32
C ASP A 305 0.15 -14.60 -0.51
N TYR A 306 0.54 -13.91 0.55
CA TYR A 306 -0.39 -13.22 1.44
C TYR A 306 -0.61 -11.78 1.03
N LYS A 307 -1.87 -11.32 1.08
CA LYS A 307 -2.22 -9.92 0.85
C LYS A 307 -3.12 -9.39 1.97
N THR A 308 -2.62 -8.41 2.68
CA THR A 308 -3.34 -7.73 3.77
C THR A 308 -4.33 -6.68 3.26
N GLY A 309 -4.15 -6.21 2.02
CA GLY A 309 -5.00 -5.21 1.37
C GLY A 309 -5.27 -5.53 -0.10
N GLY A 310 -6.04 -4.68 -0.76
CA GLY A 310 -6.41 -4.82 -2.17
C GLY A 310 -7.57 -5.79 -2.41
N SER A 311 -7.85 -6.07 -3.68
CA SER A 311 -8.87 -7.02 -4.10
C SER A 311 -8.37 -7.87 -5.26
N PRO A 312 -8.82 -9.14 -5.37
CA PRO A 312 -8.42 -10.02 -6.45
C PRO A 312 -8.85 -9.43 -7.81
N LYS A 313 -7.89 -9.42 -8.74
CA LYS A 313 -8.12 -9.07 -10.14
C LYS A 313 -7.80 -10.32 -10.96
N ILE A 314 -8.81 -11.17 -11.18
CA ILE A 314 -8.64 -12.43 -11.94
C ILE A 314 -8.57 -12.05 -13.42
N PRO A 315 -7.49 -12.40 -14.14
CA PRO A 315 -7.39 -12.17 -15.57
C PRO A 315 -8.27 -13.15 -16.35
N ALA A 316 -8.81 -12.71 -17.48
CA ALA A 316 -9.60 -13.58 -18.35
C ALA A 316 -8.72 -14.60 -19.09
N ASN A 317 -7.45 -14.26 -19.35
CA ASN A 317 -6.47 -15.12 -20.01
C ASN A 317 -5.05 -14.80 -19.54
N ILE A 318 -4.10 -15.66 -19.91
CA ILE A 318 -2.70 -15.53 -19.49
C ILE A 318 -2.01 -14.30 -20.12
N GLU A 319 -2.44 -13.84 -21.29
CA GLU A 319 -1.85 -12.70 -21.99
C GLU A 319 -2.06 -11.38 -21.21
N GLN A 320 -3.16 -11.27 -20.47
CA GLN A 320 -3.42 -10.10 -19.61
C GLN A 320 -2.40 -9.92 -18.49
N LEU A 321 -1.68 -10.97 -18.11
CA LEU A 321 -0.58 -10.87 -17.15
C LEU A 321 0.60 -10.06 -17.70
N PHE A 322 0.76 -10.04 -19.03
CA PHE A 322 1.89 -9.41 -19.72
C PHE A 322 1.51 -8.10 -20.41
N THR A 323 0.21 -7.85 -20.62
CA THR A 323 -0.26 -6.65 -21.29
C THR A 323 -0.24 -5.44 -20.36
N PRO A 324 0.51 -4.36 -20.65
CA PRO A 324 0.53 -3.15 -19.82
C PRO A 324 -0.86 -2.54 -19.69
N SER A 325 -1.33 -2.39 -18.46
CA SER A 325 -2.58 -1.69 -18.15
C SER A 325 -2.60 -1.29 -16.68
N GLU A 326 -3.40 -0.27 -16.33
CA GLU A 326 -3.58 0.15 -14.92
C GLU A 326 -4.23 -0.95 -14.05
N THR A 327 -4.93 -1.87 -14.68
CA THR A 327 -5.64 -2.96 -14.01
C THR A 327 -4.92 -4.30 -14.09
N ARG A 328 -3.67 -4.34 -14.58
CA ARG A 328 -2.90 -5.58 -14.71
C ARG A 328 -2.79 -6.32 -13.37
N PRO A 329 -3.04 -7.65 -13.35
CA PRO A 329 -3.07 -8.43 -12.11
C PRO A 329 -1.64 -8.82 -11.63
N ASN A 330 -0.90 -7.84 -11.11
CA ASN A 330 0.51 -7.95 -10.71
C ASN A 330 0.77 -9.06 -9.67
N TYR A 331 -0.16 -9.26 -8.74
CA TYR A 331 -0.01 -10.29 -7.70
C TYR A 331 -0.20 -11.69 -8.26
N ILE A 332 -1.14 -11.86 -9.19
CA ILE A 332 -1.34 -13.14 -9.88
C ILE A 332 -0.10 -13.48 -10.72
N PHE A 333 0.45 -12.52 -11.48
CA PHE A 333 1.71 -12.70 -12.20
C PHE A 333 2.83 -13.19 -11.28
N GLN A 334 2.99 -12.61 -10.09
CA GLN A 334 3.98 -13.03 -9.09
C GLN A 334 3.77 -14.49 -8.69
N THR A 335 2.55 -14.85 -8.32
CA THR A 335 2.23 -16.19 -7.83
C THR A 335 2.41 -17.25 -8.92
N PHE A 336 2.00 -16.93 -10.17
CA PHE A 336 2.21 -17.82 -11.31
C PHE A 336 3.68 -18.00 -11.68
N LEU A 337 4.50 -16.94 -11.57
CA LEU A 337 5.94 -17.05 -11.80
C LEU A 337 6.58 -18.02 -10.81
N TYR A 338 6.21 -17.93 -9.53
CA TYR A 338 6.70 -18.86 -8.52
C TYR A 338 6.21 -20.29 -8.76
N ALA A 339 4.94 -20.45 -9.14
CA ALA A 339 4.40 -21.75 -9.49
C ALA A 339 5.15 -22.38 -10.68
N ALA A 340 5.43 -21.59 -11.72
CA ALA A 340 6.21 -22.04 -12.88
C ALA A 340 7.64 -22.43 -12.53
N ILE A 341 8.31 -21.72 -11.62
CA ILE A 341 9.64 -22.08 -11.11
C ILE A 341 9.58 -23.40 -10.33
N MET A 342 8.57 -23.56 -9.48
CA MET A 342 8.45 -24.76 -8.64
C MET A 342 8.02 -26.00 -9.42
N SER A 343 7.15 -25.87 -10.43
CA SER A 343 6.75 -26.99 -11.29
C SER A 343 7.90 -27.64 -12.06
N ARG A 344 8.97 -26.86 -12.33
CA ARG A 344 10.19 -27.38 -12.98
C ARG A 344 11.15 -28.07 -12.00
N LYS A 345 11.01 -27.82 -10.69
CA LYS A 345 11.94 -28.31 -9.67
C LYS A 345 11.48 -29.56 -8.97
N GLN A 346 10.21 -29.91 -9.09
CA GLN A 346 9.63 -31.02 -8.37
C GLN A 346 8.48 -31.67 -9.14
N PRO A 347 8.19 -32.97 -8.90
CA PRO A 347 7.20 -33.72 -9.67
C PRO A 347 5.76 -33.49 -9.20
N LEU A 348 5.53 -32.79 -8.08
CA LEU A 348 4.18 -32.54 -7.55
C LEU A 348 3.42 -31.55 -8.43
N MET A 349 2.10 -31.70 -8.50
CA MET A 349 1.24 -30.67 -9.05
C MET A 349 1.42 -29.38 -8.24
N VAL A 350 1.52 -28.23 -8.90
CA VAL A 350 1.71 -26.94 -8.25
C VAL A 350 0.47 -26.09 -8.42
N ALA A 351 -0.12 -25.67 -7.29
CA ALA A 351 -1.30 -24.81 -7.25
C ALA A 351 -0.89 -23.39 -6.77
N PRO A 352 -0.96 -22.35 -7.64
CA PRO A 352 -0.77 -20.99 -7.24
C PRO A 352 -1.96 -20.52 -6.37
N ALA A 353 -1.67 -19.86 -5.26
CA ALA A 353 -2.68 -19.37 -4.34
C ALA A 353 -2.38 -17.94 -3.89
N LEU A 354 -3.40 -17.09 -3.88
CA LEU A 354 -3.31 -15.70 -3.46
C LEU A 354 -4.33 -15.46 -2.34
N LEU A 355 -3.84 -15.36 -1.12
CA LEU A 355 -4.67 -15.27 0.05
C LEU A 355 -4.88 -13.82 0.50
N TYR A 356 -6.05 -13.26 0.20
CA TYR A 356 -6.50 -11.98 0.72
C TYR A 356 -7.07 -12.15 2.13
N ILE A 357 -6.30 -11.74 3.13
CA ILE A 357 -6.61 -12.02 4.54
C ILE A 357 -7.98 -11.48 4.96
N HIS A 358 -8.33 -10.25 4.53
CA HIS A 358 -9.63 -9.65 4.87
C HIS A 358 -10.83 -10.40 4.28
N ARG A 359 -10.63 -11.28 3.27
CA ARG A 359 -11.65 -12.14 2.66
C ARG A 359 -11.64 -13.57 3.21
N ALA A 360 -10.58 -13.95 3.87
CA ALA A 360 -10.40 -15.31 4.43
C ALA A 360 -11.45 -15.69 5.49
N ALA A 361 -12.24 -14.74 5.96
CA ALA A 361 -13.37 -14.99 6.87
C ALA A 361 -14.61 -15.60 6.18
N SER A 362 -14.70 -15.55 4.84
CA SER A 362 -15.84 -16.12 4.10
C SER A 362 -15.65 -17.62 3.89
N GLU A 363 -16.66 -18.41 4.22
CA GLU A 363 -16.63 -19.87 4.06
C GLU A 363 -16.51 -20.33 2.59
N SER A 364 -16.94 -19.49 1.63
CA SER A 364 -16.86 -19.78 0.20
C SER A 364 -15.54 -19.31 -0.45
N TYR A 365 -14.62 -18.71 0.33
CA TYR A 365 -13.40 -18.17 -0.22
C TYR A 365 -12.33 -19.25 -0.43
N SER A 366 -11.91 -19.47 -1.67
CA SER A 366 -10.72 -20.26 -2.01
C SER A 366 -9.57 -19.35 -2.42
N PRO A 367 -8.37 -19.49 -1.82
CA PRO A 367 -7.20 -18.75 -2.24
C PRO A 367 -6.57 -19.28 -3.52
N VAL A 368 -6.87 -20.51 -3.95
CA VAL A 368 -6.31 -21.11 -5.18
C VAL A 368 -6.82 -20.33 -6.39
N ILE A 369 -5.89 -19.97 -7.26
CA ILE A 369 -6.21 -19.21 -8.46
C ILE A 369 -6.49 -20.20 -9.59
N GLU A 370 -7.74 -20.26 -10.02
CA GLU A 370 -8.16 -20.97 -11.21
C GLU A 370 -8.28 -19.97 -12.37
N MET A 371 -7.59 -20.24 -13.46
CA MET A 371 -7.78 -19.49 -14.70
C MET A 371 -8.68 -20.33 -15.61
N GLY A 372 -9.70 -19.68 -16.19
CA GLY A 372 -10.48 -20.30 -17.24
C GLY A 372 -9.61 -20.71 -18.43
N GLU A 373 -10.05 -21.70 -19.18
CA GLU A 373 -9.38 -22.20 -20.40
C GLU A 373 -9.25 -21.11 -21.47
#